data_b3c97b07cb7e9600677ecc2c848d2d73
#
_entry.id   b3c97b07cb7e9600677ecc2c848d2d73
#
_cell.length_a   1.000
_cell.length_b   1.000
_cell.length_c   1.000
_cell.angle_alpha   90.00
_cell.angle_beta   90.00
_cell.angle_gamma   90.00
#
_symmetry.space_group_name_H-M   'P 1'
#
loop_
_entity.id
_entity.type
_entity.pdbx_description
1 polymer ?
#
loop_
_entity_poly.entity_id
_entity_poly.type
_entity_poly.pdbx_seq_one_letter_code
_entity_poly.pdbx_strand_id
1 'polypeptide(L)'
;VSRLAKTYKPDASKKKLALGGLGQLQADLTDRARRFPMPAGGLFSTAKDVATFCRMLLNGGELDGHRYLSAAALKELTSRQTPKELKESYGLGLAVGPDFFGHGGAQATGMEVRTKDGLVVVWMVQHQGFPGKGGQAQGEYKKWAVKEFAGK
;
A
#
# COMPACT_ATOMS: atom_id res chain seq x y z
N VAL A 1 1.60 -7.98 -19.42
CA VAL A 1 2.81 -8.36 -18.66
C VAL A 1 3.94 -7.37 -18.88
N SER A 2 4.08 -6.78 -20.07
CA SER A 2 5.15 -5.81 -20.41
C SER A 2 5.20 -4.55 -19.52
N ARG A 3 4.10 -4.21 -18.86
CA ARG A 3 3.98 -3.04 -17.95
C ARG A 3 4.30 -3.37 -16.49
N LEU A 4 4.57 -4.61 -16.14
CA LEU A 4 4.85 -4.99 -14.75
C LEU A 4 6.29 -4.65 -14.38
N ALA A 5 6.47 -4.04 -13.22
CA ALA A 5 7.77 -3.80 -12.65
C ALA A 5 8.46 -5.13 -12.32
N LYS A 6 9.76 -5.20 -12.59
CA LYS A 6 10.58 -6.34 -12.15
C LYS A 6 10.72 -6.30 -10.62
N THR A 7 10.67 -7.48 -10.00
CA THR A 7 10.91 -7.61 -8.57
C THR A 7 12.41 -7.72 -8.29
N TYR A 8 12.84 -7.09 -7.23
CA TYR A 8 14.22 -7.14 -6.75
C TYR A 8 14.26 -7.64 -5.31
N LYS A 9 15.38 -8.25 -4.95
CA LYS A 9 15.71 -8.65 -3.57
C LYS A 9 17.19 -8.41 -3.31
N PRO A 10 17.64 -8.29 -2.04
CA PRO A 10 19.05 -8.26 -1.74
C PRO A 10 19.74 -9.54 -2.27
N ASP A 11 20.94 -9.40 -2.81
CA ASP A 11 21.79 -10.51 -3.18
C ASP A 11 22.31 -11.25 -1.92
N ALA A 12 23.06 -12.35 -2.13
CA ALA A 12 23.62 -13.13 -1.02
C ALA A 12 24.54 -12.29 -0.11
N SER A 13 25.22 -11.28 -0.66
CA SER A 13 26.07 -10.36 0.11
C SER A 13 25.31 -9.29 0.87
N LYS A 14 24.01 -9.10 0.61
CA LYS A 14 23.14 -8.02 1.09
C LYS A 14 23.64 -6.60 0.78
N LYS A 15 24.53 -6.48 -0.21
CA LYS A 15 25.11 -5.18 -0.62
C LYS A 15 24.47 -4.61 -1.88
N LYS A 16 23.89 -5.47 -2.73
CA LYS A 16 23.29 -5.09 -4.01
C LYS A 16 21.90 -5.69 -4.15
N LEU A 17 21.13 -5.18 -5.11
CA LEU A 17 19.87 -5.77 -5.53
C LEU A 17 20.11 -6.75 -6.68
N ALA A 18 19.50 -7.91 -6.60
CA ALA A 18 19.42 -8.91 -7.67
C ALA A 18 17.95 -9.09 -8.08
N LEU A 19 17.72 -9.59 -9.28
CA LEU A 19 16.37 -9.97 -9.72
C LEU A 19 15.80 -11.04 -8.78
N GLY A 20 14.58 -10.87 -8.38
CA GLY A 20 13.81 -11.80 -7.58
C GLY A 20 12.56 -12.28 -8.30
N GLY A 21 11.92 -13.31 -7.75
CA GLY A 21 10.57 -13.72 -8.17
C GLY A 21 9.50 -12.81 -7.58
N LEU A 22 8.26 -13.00 -8.01
CA LEU A 22 7.09 -12.27 -7.50
C LEU A 22 6.64 -12.71 -6.10
N GLY A 23 7.53 -13.35 -5.34
CA GLY A 23 7.28 -13.77 -3.97
C GLY A 23 6.12 -14.76 -3.85
N GLN A 24 4.98 -14.28 -3.38
CA GLN A 24 3.79 -15.10 -3.18
C GLN A 24 3.17 -15.65 -4.47
N LEU A 25 3.44 -15.03 -5.63
CA LEU A 25 3.00 -15.51 -6.93
C LEU A 25 4.09 -16.42 -7.51
N GLN A 26 4.02 -17.69 -7.20
CA GLN A 26 5.06 -18.67 -7.59
C GLN A 26 5.00 -19.11 -9.05
N ALA A 27 3.89 -18.82 -9.76
CA ALA A 27 3.73 -19.16 -11.16
C ALA A 27 3.97 -17.97 -12.09
N ASP A 28 4.34 -18.25 -13.34
CA ASP A 28 4.38 -17.23 -14.39
C ASP A 28 3.02 -16.56 -14.52
N LEU A 29 3.01 -15.22 -14.57
CA LEU A 29 1.79 -14.44 -14.69
C LEU A 29 1.02 -14.68 -15.99
N THR A 30 1.66 -15.27 -17.00
CA THR A 30 1.06 -15.67 -18.26
C THR A 30 0.37 -17.04 -18.19
N ASP A 31 0.76 -17.88 -17.24
CA ASP A 31 0.21 -19.22 -17.06
C ASP A 31 -1.05 -19.18 -16.17
N ARG A 32 -2.19 -18.91 -16.79
CA ARG A 32 -3.48 -18.86 -16.07
C ARG A 32 -3.89 -20.18 -15.43
N ALA A 33 -3.47 -21.32 -15.99
CA ALA A 33 -3.85 -22.63 -15.50
C ALA A 33 -3.17 -22.99 -14.16
N ARG A 34 -1.97 -22.43 -13.92
CA ARG A 34 -1.19 -22.69 -12.70
C ARG A 34 -1.26 -21.57 -11.66
N ARG A 35 -2.02 -20.51 -11.95
CA ARG A 35 -2.18 -19.41 -11.00
C ARG A 35 -3.27 -19.71 -9.99
N PHE A 36 -2.88 -19.74 -8.73
CA PHE A 36 -3.83 -19.73 -7.63
C PHE A 36 -4.30 -18.30 -7.37
N PRO A 37 -5.61 -18.04 -7.30
CA PRO A 37 -6.13 -16.73 -6.91
C PRO A 37 -5.65 -16.38 -5.49
N MET A 38 -4.85 -15.34 -5.36
CA MET A 38 -4.30 -14.89 -4.08
C MET A 38 -4.75 -13.44 -3.81
N PRO A 39 -5.91 -13.24 -3.19
CA PRO A 39 -6.44 -11.88 -2.97
C PRO A 39 -5.53 -11.02 -2.10
N ALA A 40 -4.79 -11.61 -1.17
CA ALA A 40 -3.86 -10.88 -0.31
C ALA A 40 -2.62 -10.33 -1.03
N GLY A 41 -2.28 -10.79 -2.22
CA GLY A 41 -1.05 -10.38 -2.92
C GLY A 41 -1.15 -10.42 -4.45
N GLY A 42 -2.33 -10.65 -5.00
CA GLY A 42 -2.54 -10.86 -6.44
C GLY A 42 -2.93 -9.63 -7.25
N LEU A 43 -3.05 -8.46 -6.63
CA LEU A 43 -3.41 -7.23 -7.32
C LEU A 43 -2.17 -6.47 -7.77
N PHE A 44 -2.23 -5.98 -9.02
CA PHE A 44 -1.22 -5.10 -9.61
C PHE A 44 -1.87 -3.74 -9.87
N SER A 45 -1.18 -2.67 -9.54
CA SER A 45 -1.68 -1.32 -9.71
C SER A 45 -0.57 -0.34 -10.06
N THR A 46 -0.93 0.92 -10.26
CA THR A 46 -0.01 2.04 -10.42
C THR A 46 -0.13 2.99 -9.23
N ALA A 47 0.88 3.82 -9.00
CA ALA A 47 0.80 4.84 -7.96
C ALA A 47 -0.38 5.79 -8.17
N LYS A 48 -0.71 6.12 -9.43
CA LYS A 48 -1.85 6.96 -9.78
C LYS A 48 -3.18 6.31 -9.40
N ASP A 49 -3.37 5.02 -9.74
CA ASP A 49 -4.64 4.34 -9.46
C ASP A 49 -4.84 4.15 -7.96
N VAL A 50 -3.76 3.79 -7.23
CA VAL A 50 -3.81 3.69 -5.75
C VAL A 50 -4.08 5.06 -5.13
N ALA A 51 -3.47 6.14 -5.62
CA ALA A 51 -3.75 7.49 -5.14
C ALA A 51 -5.20 7.91 -5.41
N THR A 52 -5.75 7.54 -6.58
CA THR A 52 -7.16 7.79 -6.93
C THR A 52 -8.11 7.08 -5.96
N PHE A 53 -7.84 5.81 -5.66
CA PHE A 53 -8.58 5.05 -4.65
C PHE A 53 -8.49 5.70 -3.27
N CYS A 54 -7.29 6.07 -2.83
CA CYS A 54 -7.09 6.72 -1.54
C CYS A 54 -7.77 8.10 -1.46
N ARG A 55 -7.79 8.87 -2.55
CA ARG A 55 -8.54 10.14 -2.63
C ARG A 55 -10.04 9.92 -2.45
N MET A 56 -10.61 8.89 -3.07
CA MET A 56 -12.01 8.52 -2.87
C MET A 56 -12.30 8.25 -1.39
N LEU A 57 -11.42 7.51 -0.70
CA LEU A 57 -11.57 7.26 0.74
C LEU A 57 -11.42 8.55 1.57
N LEU A 58 -10.43 9.40 1.26
CA LEU A 58 -10.22 10.68 1.94
C LEU A 58 -11.42 11.62 1.80
N ASN A 59 -12.07 11.60 0.63
CA ASN A 59 -13.24 12.40 0.31
C ASN A 59 -14.57 11.77 0.80
N GLY A 60 -14.52 10.95 1.84
CA GLY A 60 -15.75 10.41 2.43
C GLY A 60 -16.45 9.33 1.61
N GLY A 61 -15.74 8.64 0.72
CA GLY A 61 -16.28 7.59 -0.15
C GLY A 61 -16.78 8.10 -1.50
N GLU A 62 -16.37 9.31 -1.89
CA GLU A 62 -16.80 9.97 -3.13
C GLU A 62 -15.61 10.40 -3.98
N LEU A 63 -15.74 10.31 -5.29
CA LEU A 63 -14.75 10.77 -6.26
C LEU A 63 -15.46 11.27 -7.52
N ASP A 64 -15.06 12.48 -7.97
CA ASP A 64 -15.54 13.12 -9.20
C ASP A 64 -17.09 13.17 -9.25
N GLY A 65 -17.74 13.49 -8.11
CA GLY A 65 -19.19 13.58 -7.97
C GLY A 65 -19.93 12.24 -7.89
N HIS A 66 -19.21 11.13 -7.93
CA HIS A 66 -19.79 9.78 -7.81
C HIS A 66 -19.51 9.18 -6.43
N ARG A 67 -20.56 8.68 -5.76
CA ARG A 67 -20.43 7.99 -4.47
C ARG A 67 -20.22 6.50 -4.64
N TYR A 68 -19.07 6.01 -4.19
CA TYR A 68 -18.66 4.62 -4.22
C TYR A 68 -18.94 3.91 -2.89
N LEU A 69 -18.82 4.61 -1.77
CA LEU A 69 -19.07 4.08 -0.43
C LEU A 69 -20.00 5.02 0.34
N SER A 70 -20.94 4.46 1.07
CA SER A 70 -21.69 5.24 2.06
C SER A 70 -20.78 5.69 3.20
N ALA A 71 -21.17 6.76 3.90
CA ALA A 71 -20.42 7.21 5.07
C ALA A 71 -20.35 6.12 6.16
N ALA A 72 -21.41 5.32 6.33
CA ALA A 72 -21.42 4.19 7.24
C ALA A 72 -20.43 3.11 6.84
N ALA A 73 -20.41 2.70 5.56
CA ALA A 73 -19.47 1.71 5.06
C ALA A 73 -18.01 2.18 5.17
N LEU A 74 -17.73 3.45 4.88
CA LEU A 74 -16.40 4.02 5.06
C LEU A 74 -15.99 4.03 6.53
N LYS A 75 -16.88 4.38 7.45
CA LYS A 75 -16.63 4.35 8.89
C LYS A 75 -16.27 2.94 9.35
N GLU A 76 -17.02 1.92 8.92
CA GLU A 76 -16.70 0.52 9.23
C GLU A 76 -15.33 0.12 8.68
N LEU A 77 -15.03 0.47 7.42
CA LEU A 77 -13.76 0.18 6.76
C LEU A 77 -12.57 0.77 7.52
N THR A 78 -12.70 1.98 8.04
CA THR A 78 -11.61 2.77 8.63
C THR A 78 -11.64 2.85 10.16
N SER A 79 -12.58 2.18 10.80
CA SER A 79 -12.62 2.05 12.26
C SER A 79 -11.93 0.76 12.70
N ARG A 80 -11.34 0.78 13.90
CA ARG A 80 -10.71 -0.40 14.46
C ARG A 80 -11.73 -1.51 14.69
N GLN A 81 -11.49 -2.67 14.07
CA GLN A 81 -12.28 -3.89 14.21
C GLN A 81 -11.55 -4.95 15.06
N THR A 82 -10.22 -4.83 15.21
CA THR A 82 -9.42 -5.74 16.04
C THR A 82 -9.66 -5.46 17.53
N PRO A 83 -9.68 -6.50 18.40
CA PRO A 83 -9.77 -6.34 19.85
C PRO A 83 -8.70 -5.38 20.39
N LYS A 84 -9.03 -4.65 21.46
CA LYS A 84 -8.14 -3.64 22.04
C LYS A 84 -6.87 -4.23 22.64
N GLU A 85 -6.91 -5.49 23.01
CA GLU A 85 -5.82 -6.28 23.59
C GLU A 85 -4.73 -6.60 22.56
N LEU A 86 -5.08 -6.59 21.27
CA LEU A 86 -4.09 -6.78 20.20
C LEU A 86 -3.31 -5.49 19.97
N LYS A 87 -2.01 -5.64 19.73
CA LYS A 87 -1.12 -4.52 19.42
C LYS A 87 -1.51 -3.85 18.10
N GLU A 88 -1.88 -4.66 17.12
CA GLU A 88 -2.27 -4.21 15.79
C GLU A 88 -3.69 -3.63 15.80
N SER A 89 -3.83 -2.44 15.24
CA SER A 89 -5.13 -1.78 15.04
C SER A 89 -5.50 -1.85 13.56
N TYR A 90 -6.50 -2.66 13.25
CA TYR A 90 -7.01 -2.84 11.89
C TYR A 90 -8.51 -2.58 11.81
N GLY A 91 -8.91 -1.92 10.71
CA GLY A 91 -10.27 -1.90 10.20
C GLY A 91 -10.55 -3.09 9.28
N LEU A 92 -11.39 -2.92 8.29
CA LEU A 92 -11.65 -3.95 7.29
C LEU A 92 -10.62 -3.88 6.15
N GLY A 93 -9.46 -4.53 6.37
CA GLY A 93 -8.37 -4.60 5.39
C GLY A 93 -7.40 -3.41 5.40
N LEU A 94 -7.51 -2.49 6.35
CA LEU A 94 -6.63 -1.35 6.52
C LEU A 94 -6.09 -1.28 7.94
N ALA A 95 -4.81 -0.99 8.10
CA ALA A 95 -4.27 -0.53 9.37
C ALA A 95 -4.87 0.84 9.68
N VAL A 96 -5.29 1.06 10.92
CA VAL A 96 -5.95 2.29 11.34
C VAL A 96 -5.27 2.89 12.57
N GLY A 97 -5.14 4.20 12.57
CA GLY A 97 -4.64 5.00 13.69
C GLY A 97 -5.55 6.21 13.94
N PRO A 98 -5.19 7.06 14.92
CA PRO A 98 -6.03 8.22 15.28
C PRO A 98 -6.30 9.16 14.10
N ASP A 99 -5.30 9.38 13.26
CA ASP A 99 -5.34 10.40 12.20
C ASP A 99 -5.01 9.82 10.81
N PHE A 100 -4.96 8.50 10.68
CA PHE A 100 -4.63 7.84 9.42
C PHE A 100 -5.23 6.45 9.30
N PHE A 101 -5.32 5.99 8.07
CA PHE A 101 -5.49 4.59 7.72
C PHE A 101 -4.70 4.27 6.43
N GLY A 102 -4.37 3.02 6.23
CA GLY A 102 -3.58 2.60 5.07
C GLY A 102 -3.14 1.16 5.14
N HIS A 103 -2.31 0.74 4.19
CA HIS A 103 -1.74 -0.61 4.19
C HIS A 103 -0.37 -0.64 3.51
N GLY A 104 0.47 -1.54 3.97
CA GLY A 104 1.73 -1.91 3.31
C GLY A 104 1.58 -3.16 2.45
N GLY A 105 2.53 -3.42 1.58
CA GLY A 105 2.58 -4.62 0.75
C GLY A 105 3.87 -5.41 0.93
N ALA A 106 3.80 -6.72 0.66
CA ALA A 106 4.96 -7.64 0.77
C ALA A 106 6.12 -7.26 -0.17
N GLN A 107 5.85 -6.50 -1.22
CA GLN A 107 6.85 -5.96 -2.14
C GLN A 107 7.29 -4.53 -1.78
N ALA A 108 7.17 -4.17 -0.50
CA ALA A 108 7.49 -2.87 0.06
C ALA A 108 6.69 -1.69 -0.54
N THR A 109 5.52 -1.96 -1.08
CA THR A 109 4.56 -0.92 -1.45
C THR A 109 3.89 -0.35 -0.20
N GLY A 110 3.29 0.82 -0.31
CA GLY A 110 2.53 1.42 0.77
C GLY A 110 1.56 2.48 0.27
N MET A 111 0.42 2.55 0.95
CA MET A 111 -0.52 3.65 0.82
C MET A 111 -0.93 4.12 2.21
N GLU A 112 -1.11 5.41 2.38
CA GLU A 112 -1.57 6.03 3.62
C GLU A 112 -2.47 7.20 3.31
N VAL A 113 -3.62 7.22 3.95
CA VAL A 113 -4.56 8.35 3.95
C VAL A 113 -4.46 9.02 5.32
N ARG A 114 -4.03 10.25 5.34
CA ARG A 114 -3.85 11.08 6.54
C ARG A 114 -5.02 12.05 6.64
N THR A 115 -5.99 11.68 7.43
CA THR A 115 -7.27 12.41 7.51
C THR A 115 -7.12 13.80 8.11
N LYS A 116 -6.23 13.95 9.11
CA LYS A 116 -5.95 15.25 9.74
C LYS A 116 -5.24 16.22 8.78
N ASP A 117 -4.35 15.69 7.95
CA ASP A 117 -3.51 16.50 7.06
C ASP A 117 -4.16 16.72 5.67
N GLY A 118 -5.29 16.05 5.38
CA GLY A 118 -5.90 16.05 4.05
C GLY A 118 -4.99 15.44 2.98
N LEU A 119 -4.10 14.52 3.34
CA LEU A 119 -3.00 14.07 2.48
C LEU A 119 -3.10 12.57 2.18
N VAL A 120 -2.86 12.23 0.93
CA VAL A 120 -2.64 10.86 0.47
C VAL A 120 -1.16 10.66 0.15
N VAL A 121 -0.55 9.63 0.73
CA VAL A 121 0.84 9.25 0.47
C VAL A 121 0.87 7.85 -0.13
N VAL A 122 1.44 7.72 -1.32
CA VAL A 122 1.56 6.44 -2.03
C VAL A 122 3.03 6.18 -2.35
N TRP A 123 3.48 5.00 -1.98
CA TRP A 123 4.84 4.52 -2.23
C TRP A 123 4.77 3.20 -3.02
N MET A 124 5.22 3.22 -4.27
CA MET A 124 5.17 2.04 -5.14
C MET A 124 6.57 1.65 -5.59
N VAL A 125 7.05 0.57 -5.02
CA VAL A 125 8.31 -0.09 -5.37
C VAL A 125 8.05 -1.59 -5.50
N GLN A 126 8.97 -2.33 -6.08
CA GLN A 126 8.82 -3.77 -6.30
C GLN A 126 10.09 -4.50 -5.84
N HIS A 127 10.20 -4.70 -4.52
CA HIS A 127 11.34 -5.41 -3.94
C HIS A 127 11.02 -6.08 -2.61
N GLN A 128 11.85 -7.06 -2.25
CA GLN A 128 11.73 -7.88 -1.03
C GLN A 128 12.83 -7.54 -0.03
N GLY A 129 13.04 -6.27 0.23
CA GLY A 129 14.08 -5.76 1.12
C GLY A 129 15.05 -4.81 0.43
N PHE A 130 15.71 -3.99 1.21
CA PHE A 130 16.70 -3.03 0.74
C PHE A 130 18.09 -3.40 1.24
N PRO A 131 19.13 -3.22 0.42
CA PRO A 131 20.50 -3.26 0.92
C PRO A 131 20.80 -1.98 1.71
N GLY A 132 21.64 -2.09 2.72
CA GLY A 132 22.13 -0.97 3.50
C GLY A 132 21.02 -0.15 4.17
N LYS A 133 21.05 1.16 4.02
CA LYS A 133 20.09 2.11 4.61
C LYS A 133 18.79 2.29 3.80
N GLY A 134 18.65 1.60 2.67
CA GLY A 134 17.47 1.76 1.80
C GLY A 134 16.14 1.46 2.47
N GLY A 135 16.11 0.62 3.52
CA GLY A 135 14.91 0.35 4.31
C GLY A 135 14.30 1.58 5.01
N GLN A 136 15.04 2.67 5.14
CA GLN A 136 14.55 3.93 5.73
C GLN A 136 13.86 4.84 4.70
N ALA A 137 14.06 4.60 3.39
CA ALA A 137 13.63 5.50 2.32
C ALA A 137 12.12 5.79 2.32
N GLN A 138 11.28 4.79 2.57
CA GLN A 138 9.82 4.99 2.66
C GLN A 138 9.44 5.90 3.83
N GLY A 139 10.07 5.72 4.98
CA GLY A 139 9.83 6.56 6.14
C GLY A 139 10.26 8.01 5.92
N GLU A 140 11.41 8.22 5.32
CA GLU A 140 11.90 9.56 4.97
C GLU A 140 11.03 10.23 3.90
N TYR A 141 10.59 9.48 2.89
CA TYR A 141 9.63 9.98 1.91
C TYR A 141 8.33 10.45 2.57
N LYS A 142 7.76 9.64 3.49
CA LYS A 142 6.54 10.04 4.22
C LYS A 142 6.74 11.31 5.03
N LYS A 143 7.84 11.42 5.77
CA LYS A 143 8.16 12.64 6.54
C LYS A 143 8.27 13.86 5.64
N TRP A 144 8.98 13.73 4.54
CA TRP A 144 9.09 14.79 3.54
C TRP A 144 7.73 15.19 2.97
N ALA A 145 6.91 14.22 2.55
CA ALA A 145 5.59 14.49 1.99
C ALA A 145 4.67 15.24 2.97
N VAL A 146 4.67 14.84 4.24
CA VAL A 146 3.91 15.53 5.29
C VAL A 146 4.43 16.95 5.47
N LYS A 147 5.76 17.15 5.59
CA LYS A 147 6.35 18.49 5.74
C LYS A 147 5.98 19.43 4.59
N GLU A 148 5.99 18.95 3.35
CA GLU A 148 5.80 19.80 2.18
C GLU A 148 4.33 20.02 1.81
N PHE A 149 3.42 19.09 2.11
CA PHE A 149 2.07 19.10 1.54
C PHE A 149 0.93 19.05 2.57
N ALA A 150 1.18 18.75 3.85
CA ALA A 150 0.13 18.73 4.84
C ALA A 150 -0.52 20.10 5.02
N GLY A 151 -1.86 20.16 4.97
CA GLY A 151 -2.63 21.38 5.19
C GLY A 151 -2.56 22.43 4.09
N LYS A 152 -2.12 22.04 2.88
CA LYS A 152 -2.09 22.92 1.72
C LYS A 152 -3.28 22.70 0.80
#